data_490870236e4f1262066f5f14d49a0f6a
#
_entry.id   490870236e4f1262066f5f14d49a0f6a
#
_cell.length_a   1.000
_cell.length_b   1.000
_cell.length_c   1.000
_cell.angle_alpha   90.00
_cell.angle_beta   90.00
_cell.angle_gamma   90.00
#
_symmetry.space_group_name_H-M   'P 1'
#
loop_
_entity.id
_entity.type
_entity.pdbx_description
1 polymer ?
#
loop_
_entity_poly.entity_id
_entity_poly.type
_entity_poly.pdbx_seq_one_letter_code
_entity_poly.pdbx_strand_id
1 'polypeptide(L)'
;LYRDLTNQYGESSSIDEFAMKGQFVGAMNSKSIWEVWNYNKYDYGNRYASGLLFWYHNCPVSQVCGRMWDYSLEPTASLYHTQNALEPLHAQFDYLKNTVSVYNDYYKSFANYKVLAEVYDLNSKKVWQKSQIINIPEDGVVNDIFKIDFPKNITSVHFIKLRLFDESGKEVANSFYWRSDDKYEGKHTLTGPNASGFEDLSKLKPVSLKTKLNVSGKDEYQIVEIELKNPSSTIAFFVQLQYLDENGCPVRPSFYTDNFFSLLPGESKKVTIETSNKNLPKSGKWVVKGWNVKKKEFNN
;
A
#
# COMPACT_ATOMS: atom_id res chain seq x y z
N LEU A 1 -17.16 -12.15 6.54
CA LEU A 1 -16.60 -11.05 5.74
C LEU A 1 -17.38 -9.74 5.93
N TYR A 2 -18.69 -9.67 5.57
CA TYR A 2 -19.51 -8.44 5.74
C TYR A 2 -19.43 -7.91 7.17
N ARG A 3 -19.72 -8.73 8.15
CA ARG A 3 -19.68 -8.39 9.57
C ARG A 3 -18.30 -7.89 10.02
N ASP A 4 -17.22 -8.50 9.54
CA ASP A 4 -15.88 -8.12 9.91
C ASP A 4 -15.47 -6.78 9.30
N LEU A 5 -15.86 -6.53 8.03
CA LEU A 5 -15.64 -5.25 7.36
C LEU A 5 -16.39 -4.12 8.06
N THR A 6 -17.66 -4.34 8.40
CA THR A 6 -18.49 -3.36 9.11
C THR A 6 -17.93 -3.07 10.50
N ASN A 7 -17.47 -4.09 11.23
CA ASN A 7 -16.87 -3.89 12.54
C ASN A 7 -15.54 -3.12 12.49
N GLN A 8 -14.80 -3.23 11.39
CA GLN A 8 -13.50 -2.53 11.23
C GLN A 8 -13.64 -1.12 10.67
N TYR A 9 -14.49 -0.95 9.64
CA TYR A 9 -14.55 0.27 8.83
C TYR A 9 -15.92 0.94 8.84
N GLY A 10 -16.86 0.49 9.69
CA GLY A 10 -18.24 1.00 9.74
C GLY A 10 -19.10 0.54 8.58
N GLU A 11 -20.39 0.85 8.66
CA GLU A 11 -21.38 0.57 7.61
C GLU A 11 -21.00 1.22 6.29
N SER A 12 -21.39 0.60 5.19
CA SER A 12 -21.15 1.10 3.83
C SER A 12 -22.43 1.60 3.19
N SER A 13 -22.38 2.80 2.62
CA SER A 13 -23.51 3.45 1.96
C SER A 13 -23.77 2.94 0.53
N SER A 14 -22.80 2.23 -0.05
CA SER A 14 -22.86 1.71 -1.41
C SER A 14 -22.01 0.45 -1.58
N ILE A 15 -22.25 -0.28 -2.68
CA ILE A 15 -21.43 -1.42 -3.07
C ILE A 15 -19.97 -0.99 -3.35
N ASP A 16 -19.77 0.16 -3.95
CA ASP A 16 -18.43 0.69 -4.26
C ASP A 16 -17.65 0.98 -2.97
N GLU A 17 -18.31 1.57 -1.98
CA GLU A 17 -17.69 1.81 -0.67
C GLU A 17 -17.35 0.49 0.03
N PHE A 18 -18.28 -0.47 0.02
CA PHE A 18 -18.04 -1.80 0.57
C PHE A 18 -16.87 -2.51 -0.12
N ALA A 19 -16.80 -2.47 -1.44
CA ALA A 19 -15.71 -3.03 -2.22
C ALA A 19 -14.36 -2.36 -1.88
N MET A 20 -14.34 -1.03 -1.73
CA MET A 20 -13.14 -0.29 -1.35
C MET A 20 -12.64 -0.69 0.05
N LYS A 21 -13.55 -0.82 1.02
CA LYS A 21 -13.20 -1.32 2.36
C LYS A 21 -12.67 -2.76 2.32
N GLY A 22 -13.19 -3.59 1.42
CA GLY A 22 -12.65 -4.92 1.14
C GLY A 22 -11.22 -4.87 0.62
N GLN A 23 -10.89 -3.90 -0.22
CA GLN A 23 -9.52 -3.67 -0.71
C GLN A 23 -8.58 -3.24 0.44
N PHE A 24 -9.03 -2.44 1.41
CA PHE A 24 -8.22 -2.08 2.59
C PHE A 24 -7.82 -3.32 3.39
N VAL A 25 -8.79 -4.18 3.70
CA VAL A 25 -8.54 -5.41 4.46
C VAL A 25 -7.61 -6.34 3.68
N GLY A 26 -7.85 -6.51 2.38
CA GLY A 26 -6.99 -7.31 1.51
C GLY A 26 -5.54 -6.81 1.50
N ALA A 27 -5.35 -5.50 1.31
CA ALA A 27 -4.05 -4.84 1.32
C ALA A 27 -3.30 -5.05 2.64
N MET A 28 -3.97 -4.77 3.76
CA MET A 28 -3.38 -4.88 5.10
C MET A 28 -2.98 -6.32 5.43
N ASN A 29 -3.88 -7.28 5.19
CA ASN A 29 -3.61 -8.68 5.49
C ASN A 29 -2.49 -9.24 4.62
N SER A 30 -2.52 -8.98 3.32
CA SER A 30 -1.50 -9.48 2.38
C SER A 30 -0.12 -8.93 2.75
N LYS A 31 0.00 -7.63 2.98
CA LYS A 31 1.26 -7.01 3.39
C LYS A 31 1.77 -7.58 4.71
N SER A 32 0.91 -7.67 5.72
CA SER A 32 1.29 -8.14 7.05
C SER A 32 1.81 -9.58 7.05
N ILE A 33 1.22 -10.48 6.25
CA ILE A 33 1.67 -11.88 6.15
C ILE A 33 3.13 -11.93 5.66
N TRP A 34 3.47 -11.18 4.60
CA TRP A 34 4.81 -11.15 4.06
C TRP A 34 5.81 -10.47 5.00
N GLU A 35 5.42 -9.38 5.65
CA GLU A 35 6.28 -8.66 6.59
C GLU A 35 6.57 -9.47 7.86
N VAL A 36 5.59 -10.21 8.39
CA VAL A 36 5.80 -11.15 9.50
C VAL A 36 6.75 -12.28 9.07
N TRP A 37 6.61 -12.78 7.84
CA TRP A 37 7.53 -13.77 7.30
C TRP A 37 8.95 -13.21 7.16
N ASN A 38 9.12 -12.02 6.59
CA ASN A 38 10.41 -11.33 6.48
C ASN A 38 11.09 -11.16 7.85
N TYR A 39 10.31 -10.74 8.87
CA TYR A 39 10.80 -10.57 10.24
C TYR A 39 11.36 -11.88 10.81
N ASN A 40 10.71 -13.00 10.54
CA ASN A 40 11.02 -14.30 11.11
C ASN A 40 11.89 -15.18 10.20
N LYS A 41 12.36 -14.70 9.05
CA LYS A 41 13.10 -15.50 8.06
C LYS A 41 14.30 -16.23 8.66
N TYR A 42 14.98 -15.65 9.67
CA TYR A 42 16.19 -16.19 10.26
C TYR A 42 16.08 -16.53 11.76
N ASP A 43 14.94 -16.30 12.40
CA ASP A 43 14.85 -16.31 13.87
C ASP A 43 13.94 -17.44 14.44
N TYR A 44 13.62 -18.45 13.70
CA TYR A 44 12.76 -19.54 14.18
C TYR A 44 13.54 -20.71 14.77
N GLY A 45 14.39 -20.47 15.80
CA GLY A 45 15.01 -21.55 16.61
C GLY A 45 15.53 -22.73 15.78
N ASN A 46 16.38 -22.49 14.78
CA ASN A 46 16.87 -23.43 13.76
C ASN A 46 15.83 -23.89 12.71
N ARG A 47 14.71 -23.23 12.59
CA ARG A 47 13.70 -23.48 11.55
C ARG A 47 13.54 -22.23 10.71
N TYR A 48 14.20 -22.22 9.57
CA TYR A 48 14.10 -21.10 8.61
C TYR A 48 12.78 -21.16 7.86
N ALA A 49 12.06 -20.05 7.83
CA ALA A 49 10.91 -19.89 6.96
C ALA A 49 11.42 -19.58 5.54
N SER A 50 11.53 -20.59 4.68
CA SER A 50 12.12 -20.47 3.34
C SER A 50 11.15 -19.99 2.26
N GLY A 51 9.86 -19.87 2.55
CA GLY A 51 8.85 -19.41 1.59
C GLY A 51 7.43 -19.46 2.12
N LEU A 52 6.55 -18.76 1.42
CA LEU A 52 5.11 -18.80 1.61
C LEU A 52 4.44 -19.36 0.37
N LEU A 53 3.53 -20.31 0.56
CA LEU A 53 2.67 -20.83 -0.50
C LEU A 53 1.30 -20.13 -0.40
N PHE A 54 0.97 -19.35 -1.42
CA PHE A 54 -0.29 -18.62 -1.46
C PHE A 54 -1.38 -19.49 -2.10
N TRP A 55 -2.39 -19.84 -1.32
CA TRP A 55 -3.53 -20.64 -1.80
C TRP A 55 -4.59 -19.70 -2.41
N TYR A 56 -5.01 -19.98 -3.64
CA TYR A 56 -5.96 -19.18 -4.41
C TYR A 56 -5.45 -17.81 -4.88
N HIS A 57 -4.78 -17.80 -6.00
CA HIS A 57 -4.23 -16.60 -6.60
C HIS A 57 -5.30 -15.64 -7.15
N ASN A 58 -6.35 -16.16 -7.76
CA ASN A 58 -7.45 -15.38 -8.34
C ASN A 58 -8.82 -15.87 -7.86
N CYS A 59 -9.87 -15.09 -8.09
CA CYS A 59 -11.24 -15.42 -7.74
C CYS A 59 -11.92 -16.18 -8.89
N PRO A 60 -12.56 -17.33 -8.63
CA PRO A 60 -13.30 -18.07 -9.65
C PRO A 60 -14.68 -17.48 -9.95
N VAL A 61 -15.17 -16.58 -9.09
CA VAL A 61 -16.46 -15.89 -9.20
C VAL A 61 -16.32 -14.45 -8.75
N SER A 62 -17.24 -13.58 -9.19
CA SER A 62 -17.26 -12.18 -8.73
C SER A 62 -17.63 -12.13 -7.25
N GLN A 63 -16.68 -11.72 -6.41
CA GLN A 63 -16.84 -11.61 -4.96
C GLN A 63 -15.82 -10.65 -4.36
N VAL A 64 -16.11 -10.11 -3.19
CA VAL A 64 -15.12 -9.40 -2.38
C VAL A 64 -14.23 -10.43 -1.68
N CYS A 65 -12.98 -10.52 -2.08
CA CYS A 65 -12.00 -11.43 -1.51
C CYS A 65 -10.59 -10.81 -1.50
N GLY A 66 -9.77 -11.24 -0.56
CA GLY A 66 -8.36 -10.80 -0.44
C GLY A 66 -7.41 -11.53 -1.40
N ARG A 67 -7.82 -11.72 -2.66
CA ARG A 67 -7.01 -12.36 -3.70
C ARG A 67 -6.11 -11.37 -4.38
N MET A 68 -5.05 -11.85 -5.03
CA MET A 68 -4.14 -11.00 -5.82
C MET A 68 -4.84 -10.46 -7.08
N TRP A 69 -5.74 -11.25 -7.65
CA TRP A 69 -6.52 -10.92 -8.86
C TRP A 69 -7.99 -11.19 -8.61
N ASP A 70 -8.83 -10.31 -9.08
CA ASP A 70 -10.27 -10.53 -9.02
C ASP A 70 -10.75 -11.52 -10.11
N TYR A 71 -12.06 -11.76 -10.16
CA TYR A 71 -12.69 -12.62 -11.19
C TYR A 71 -12.41 -12.11 -12.62
N SER A 72 -12.33 -10.82 -12.78
CA SER A 72 -12.07 -10.18 -14.08
C SER A 72 -10.59 -10.10 -14.44
N LEU A 73 -9.70 -10.68 -13.62
CA LEU A 73 -8.25 -10.61 -13.74
C LEU A 73 -7.70 -9.17 -13.60
N GLU A 74 -8.44 -8.31 -12.87
CA GLU A 74 -7.91 -7.04 -12.41
C GLU A 74 -7.04 -7.26 -11.17
N PRO A 75 -5.85 -6.65 -11.11
CA PRO A 75 -5.02 -6.70 -9.92
C PRO A 75 -5.65 -5.92 -8.78
N THR A 76 -5.73 -6.55 -7.62
CA THR A 76 -6.32 -5.97 -6.42
C THR A 76 -5.28 -5.22 -5.58
N ALA A 77 -5.73 -4.51 -4.55
CA ALA A 77 -4.81 -3.90 -3.59
C ALA A 77 -3.92 -4.92 -2.88
N SER A 78 -4.38 -6.16 -2.72
CA SER A 78 -3.57 -7.25 -2.16
C SER A 78 -2.31 -7.50 -2.98
N LEU A 79 -2.38 -7.44 -4.33
CA LEU A 79 -1.22 -7.61 -5.20
C LEU A 79 -0.17 -6.52 -4.95
N TYR A 80 -0.58 -5.25 -5.03
CA TYR A 80 0.38 -4.12 -4.93
C TYR A 80 0.98 -3.99 -3.52
N HIS A 81 0.20 -4.28 -2.48
CA HIS A 81 0.72 -4.29 -1.12
C HIS A 81 1.63 -5.50 -0.85
N THR A 82 1.37 -6.66 -1.47
CA THR A 82 2.31 -7.78 -1.49
C THR A 82 3.59 -7.42 -2.24
N GLN A 83 3.48 -6.80 -3.42
CA GLN A 83 4.62 -6.34 -4.20
C GLN A 83 5.51 -5.39 -3.38
N ASN A 84 4.92 -4.43 -2.67
CA ASN A 84 5.67 -3.54 -1.78
C ASN A 84 6.37 -4.30 -0.64
N ALA A 85 5.69 -5.27 0.01
CA ALA A 85 6.28 -6.08 1.08
C ALA A 85 7.40 -7.02 0.59
N LEU A 86 7.40 -7.35 -0.70
CA LEU A 86 8.39 -8.22 -1.36
C LEU A 86 9.48 -7.44 -2.10
N GLU A 87 9.55 -6.11 -1.95
CA GLU A 87 10.70 -5.35 -2.44
C GLU A 87 11.98 -5.91 -1.82
N PRO A 88 13.02 -6.19 -2.62
CA PRO A 88 14.24 -6.84 -2.10
C PRO A 88 14.96 -6.06 -0.99
N LEU A 89 14.72 -4.75 -0.91
CA LEU A 89 15.14 -3.91 0.21
C LEU A 89 13.90 -3.20 0.74
N HIS A 90 13.46 -3.56 1.95
CA HIS A 90 12.16 -3.17 2.49
C HIS A 90 12.25 -2.68 3.94
N ALA A 91 11.61 -1.54 4.22
CA ALA A 91 11.40 -1.05 5.59
C ALA A 91 9.97 -1.38 6.03
N GLN A 92 9.83 -2.07 7.15
CA GLN A 92 8.56 -2.59 7.64
C GLN A 92 8.24 -2.18 9.07
N PHE A 93 6.95 -2.18 9.40
CA PHE A 93 6.40 -1.84 10.70
C PHE A 93 5.71 -3.05 11.34
N ASP A 94 6.10 -3.39 12.56
CA ASP A 94 5.43 -4.41 13.36
C ASP A 94 4.28 -3.79 14.17
N TYR A 95 3.05 -4.16 13.82
CA TYR A 95 1.84 -3.67 14.50
C TYR A 95 1.71 -4.10 15.96
N LEU A 96 2.31 -5.23 16.36
CA LEU A 96 2.22 -5.75 17.72
C LEU A 96 3.25 -5.10 18.63
N LYS A 97 4.49 -5.01 18.15
CA LYS A 97 5.61 -4.46 18.92
C LYS A 97 5.72 -2.94 18.79
N ASN A 98 5.11 -2.35 17.76
CA ASN A 98 5.30 -0.96 17.33
C ASN A 98 6.75 -0.65 16.95
N THR A 99 7.47 -1.60 16.39
CA THR A 99 8.87 -1.46 16.00
C THR A 99 9.04 -1.37 14.50
N VAL A 100 10.17 -0.80 14.10
CA VAL A 100 10.60 -0.67 12.70
C VAL A 100 11.73 -1.65 12.45
N SER A 101 11.66 -2.37 11.34
CA SER A 101 12.68 -3.31 10.88
C SER A 101 13.03 -3.06 9.42
N VAL A 102 14.20 -3.49 8.98
CA VAL A 102 14.61 -3.42 7.58
C VAL A 102 15.05 -4.81 7.11
N TYR A 103 14.48 -5.25 6.02
CA TYR A 103 14.72 -6.51 5.36
C TYR A 103 15.56 -6.29 4.09
N ASN A 104 16.49 -7.18 3.81
CA ASN A 104 17.35 -7.18 2.62
C ASN A 104 17.45 -8.59 2.04
N ASP A 105 17.02 -8.76 0.80
CA ASP A 105 17.10 -10.01 0.03
C ASP A 105 18.21 -9.98 -1.04
N TYR A 106 19.01 -8.91 -1.07
CA TYR A 106 20.18 -8.86 -1.93
C TYR A 106 21.36 -9.57 -1.28
N TYR A 107 22.15 -10.30 -2.05
CA TYR A 107 23.46 -10.82 -1.65
C TYR A 107 24.51 -9.71 -1.63
N LYS A 108 24.15 -8.60 -0.97
CA LYS A 108 24.98 -7.41 -0.81
C LYS A 108 24.60 -6.71 0.48
N SER A 109 25.57 -6.38 1.32
CA SER A 109 25.37 -5.53 2.48
C SER A 109 25.32 -4.05 2.11
N PHE A 110 24.65 -3.25 2.94
CA PHE A 110 24.55 -1.80 2.77
C PHE A 110 24.95 -1.11 4.07
N ALA A 111 25.88 -0.15 3.98
CA ALA A 111 26.38 0.60 5.13
C ALA A 111 25.78 2.01 5.18
N ASN A 112 25.62 2.57 6.39
CA ASN A 112 25.20 3.94 6.64
C ASN A 112 23.85 4.33 6.01
N TYR A 113 22.92 3.37 5.89
CA TYR A 113 21.56 3.66 5.44
C TYR A 113 20.76 4.31 6.57
N LYS A 114 19.96 5.31 6.25
CA LYS A 114 19.10 6.00 7.21
C LYS A 114 17.67 5.50 7.08
N VAL A 115 17.15 4.86 8.10
CA VAL A 115 15.72 4.58 8.23
C VAL A 115 15.04 5.73 8.95
N LEU A 116 13.92 6.21 8.40
CA LEU A 116 13.08 7.29 8.95
C LEU A 116 11.66 6.77 9.10
N ALA A 117 11.08 6.92 10.27
CA ALA A 117 9.65 6.71 10.52
C ALA A 117 8.99 8.04 10.88
N GLU A 118 7.86 8.30 10.27
CA GLU A 118 7.03 9.48 10.50
C GLU A 118 5.60 9.06 10.79
N VAL A 119 4.97 9.69 11.77
CA VAL A 119 3.57 9.45 12.13
C VAL A 119 2.76 10.70 11.85
N TYR A 120 1.64 10.51 11.18
CA TYR A 120 0.70 11.58 10.82
C TYR A 120 -0.67 11.29 11.41
N ASP A 121 -1.29 12.30 12.00
CA ASP A 121 -2.67 12.22 12.46
C ASP A 121 -3.67 12.21 11.28
N LEU A 122 -4.94 12.02 11.57
CA LEU A 122 -6.02 12.02 10.56
C LEU A 122 -6.13 13.35 9.81
N ASN A 123 -5.65 14.45 10.41
CA ASN A 123 -5.60 15.77 9.76
C ASN A 123 -4.34 15.96 8.90
N SER A 124 -3.54 14.90 8.73
CA SER A 124 -2.30 14.89 7.96
C SER A 124 -1.18 15.73 8.56
N LYS A 125 -1.28 16.08 9.86
CA LYS A 125 -0.23 16.75 10.61
C LYS A 125 0.79 15.70 11.08
N LYS A 126 2.07 15.93 10.80
CA LYS A 126 3.13 15.12 11.35
C LYS A 126 3.24 15.36 12.85
N VAL A 127 3.01 14.32 13.66
CA VAL A 127 2.94 14.37 15.11
C VAL A 127 4.12 13.70 15.81
N TRP A 128 4.88 12.87 15.07
CA TRP A 128 6.06 12.21 15.58
C TRP A 128 7.00 11.83 14.43
N GLN A 129 8.30 11.78 14.71
CA GLN A 129 9.29 11.21 13.80
C GLN A 129 10.52 10.72 14.56
N LYS A 130 11.16 9.70 14.01
CA LYS A 130 12.46 9.20 14.46
C LYS A 130 13.24 8.65 13.28
N SER A 131 14.55 8.82 13.32
CA SER A 131 15.44 8.19 12.33
C SER A 131 16.66 7.58 13.01
N GLN A 132 17.22 6.57 12.35
CA GLN A 132 18.44 5.91 12.80
C GLN A 132 19.28 5.51 11.58
N ILE A 133 20.60 5.63 11.72
CA ILE A 133 21.55 5.09 10.73
C ILE A 133 21.84 3.64 11.11
N ILE A 134 21.82 2.77 10.12
CA ILE A 134 21.99 1.32 10.28
C ILE A 134 22.94 0.77 9.20
N ASN A 135 23.54 -0.37 9.51
CA ASN A 135 24.16 -1.23 8.52
C ASN A 135 23.24 -2.43 8.30
N ILE A 136 22.99 -2.77 7.05
CA ILE A 136 22.07 -3.82 6.65
C ILE A 136 22.90 -4.99 6.11
N PRO A 137 22.83 -6.19 6.72
CA PRO A 137 23.58 -7.35 6.24
C PRO A 137 23.06 -7.82 4.88
N GLU A 138 23.91 -8.51 4.13
CA GLU A 138 23.48 -9.25 2.95
C GLU A 138 22.52 -10.36 3.34
N ASP A 139 21.49 -10.60 2.50
CA ASP A 139 20.46 -11.64 2.69
C ASP A 139 20.01 -11.73 4.15
N GLY A 140 19.63 -10.59 4.73
CA GLY A 140 19.41 -10.50 6.16
C GLY A 140 18.35 -9.50 6.60
N VAL A 141 18.17 -9.40 7.90
CA VAL A 141 17.19 -8.50 8.52
C VAL A 141 17.81 -7.76 9.70
N VAL A 142 17.47 -6.48 9.85
CA VAL A 142 17.75 -5.70 11.05
C VAL A 142 16.42 -5.47 11.75
N ASN A 143 16.14 -6.32 12.75
CA ASN A 143 14.90 -6.29 13.49
C ASN A 143 14.91 -5.26 14.61
N ASP A 144 13.73 -4.74 14.95
CA ASP A 144 13.46 -3.91 16.12
C ASP A 144 14.44 -2.73 16.28
N ILE A 145 14.77 -2.04 15.15
CA ILE A 145 15.72 -0.93 15.10
C ILE A 145 15.37 0.15 16.11
N PHE A 146 14.09 0.52 16.17
CA PHE A 146 13.51 1.38 17.18
C PHE A 146 12.00 1.20 17.26
N LYS A 147 11.46 1.60 18.42
CA LYS A 147 10.02 1.64 18.66
C LYS A 147 9.46 3.00 18.26
N ILE A 148 8.24 2.99 17.70
CA ILE A 148 7.43 4.19 17.49
C ILE A 148 6.65 4.47 18.77
N ASP A 149 6.90 5.64 19.37
CA ASP A 149 6.20 6.09 20.56
C ASP A 149 5.05 7.00 20.12
N PHE A 150 3.85 6.43 20.00
CA PHE A 150 2.67 7.18 19.59
C PHE A 150 2.29 8.23 20.64
N PRO A 151 2.04 9.51 20.24
CA PRO A 151 1.57 10.54 21.17
C PRO A 151 0.24 10.15 21.81
N LYS A 152 0.08 10.43 23.11
CA LYS A 152 -1.14 10.07 23.86
C LYS A 152 -2.43 10.69 23.30
N ASN A 153 -2.33 11.80 22.60
CA ASN A 153 -3.46 12.54 22.03
C ASN A 153 -3.52 12.43 20.51
N ILE A 154 -3.02 11.32 19.96
CA ILE A 154 -3.13 11.08 18.50
C ILE A 154 -4.60 10.78 18.15
N THR A 155 -4.99 11.08 16.92
CA THR A 155 -6.32 10.71 16.41
C THR A 155 -6.50 9.20 16.38
N SER A 156 -7.75 8.72 16.54
CA SER A 156 -8.07 7.29 16.54
C SER A 156 -7.48 6.58 15.32
N VAL A 157 -7.63 7.14 14.14
CA VAL A 157 -6.92 6.69 12.94
C VAL A 157 -5.73 7.61 12.69
N HIS A 158 -4.59 6.99 12.37
CA HIS A 158 -3.35 7.69 12.06
C HIS A 158 -2.52 6.90 11.04
N PHE A 159 -1.53 7.55 10.45
CA PHE A 159 -0.75 7.01 9.35
C PHE A 159 0.72 6.94 9.72
N ILE A 160 1.41 5.90 9.24
CA ILE A 160 2.84 5.71 9.42
C ILE A 160 3.49 5.68 8.04
N LYS A 161 4.50 6.52 7.82
CA LYS A 161 5.35 6.49 6.63
C LYS A 161 6.74 6.07 7.04
N LEU A 162 7.24 5.01 6.44
CA LEU A 162 8.63 4.59 6.55
C LEU A 162 9.37 4.96 5.27
N ARG A 163 10.60 5.44 5.41
CA ARG A 163 11.50 5.72 4.29
C ARG A 163 12.89 5.19 4.61
N LEU A 164 13.52 4.60 3.62
CA LEU A 164 14.90 4.17 3.70
C LEU A 164 15.72 4.98 2.70
N PHE A 165 16.79 5.60 3.18
CA PHE A 165 17.69 6.40 2.36
C PHE A 165 19.07 5.75 2.33
N ASP A 166 19.72 5.76 1.18
CA ASP A 166 21.09 5.36 1.03
C ASP A 166 22.06 6.41 1.63
N GLU A 167 23.36 6.13 1.57
CA GLU A 167 24.41 7.02 2.07
C GLU A 167 24.47 8.38 1.35
N SER A 168 23.95 8.47 0.11
CA SER A 168 23.86 9.71 -0.65
C SER A 168 22.64 10.56 -0.25
N GLY A 169 21.73 10.00 0.56
CA GLY A 169 20.46 10.62 0.93
C GLY A 169 19.33 10.41 -0.08
N LYS A 170 19.52 9.53 -1.07
CA LYS A 170 18.47 9.13 -2.01
C LYS A 170 17.52 8.14 -1.34
N GLU A 171 16.21 8.38 -1.45
CA GLU A 171 15.20 7.41 -1.03
C GLU A 171 15.23 6.16 -1.93
N VAL A 172 15.44 4.99 -1.34
CA VAL A 172 15.59 3.70 -2.03
C VAL A 172 14.45 2.73 -1.75
N ALA A 173 13.72 2.91 -0.65
CA ALA A 173 12.51 2.15 -0.33
C ALA A 173 11.59 2.99 0.56
N ASN A 174 10.28 2.73 0.46
CA ASN A 174 9.31 3.31 1.38
C ASN A 174 8.11 2.40 1.58
N SER A 175 7.47 2.56 2.74
CA SER A 175 6.26 1.84 3.10
C SER A 175 5.26 2.77 3.76
N PHE A 176 3.99 2.45 3.56
CA PHE A 176 2.90 3.22 4.13
C PHE A 176 1.93 2.30 4.86
N TYR A 177 1.48 2.74 6.05
CA TYR A 177 0.55 2.01 6.92
C TYR A 177 -0.50 2.94 7.47
N TRP A 178 -1.65 2.38 7.80
CA TRP A 178 -2.68 3.03 8.59
C TRP A 178 -2.99 2.17 9.81
N ARG A 179 -3.28 2.81 10.91
CA ARG A 179 -3.51 2.17 12.19
C ARG A 179 -4.67 2.85 12.89
N SER A 180 -5.42 2.10 13.69
CA SER A 180 -6.37 2.65 14.66
C SER A 180 -5.80 2.56 16.08
N ASP A 181 -6.29 3.45 16.95
CA ASP A 181 -5.88 3.54 18.36
C ASP A 181 -6.63 2.53 19.25
N ASP A 182 -7.57 1.79 18.69
CA ASP A 182 -8.30 0.77 19.40
C ASP A 182 -7.36 -0.26 19.98
N LYS A 183 -7.53 -0.47 21.27
CA LYS A 183 -6.75 -1.42 22.04
C LYS A 183 -6.78 -2.76 21.34
N TYR A 184 -5.63 -3.14 20.88
CA TYR A 184 -5.33 -4.48 20.43
C TYR A 184 -5.55 -5.44 21.61
N GLU A 185 -6.79 -5.73 21.93
CA GLU A 185 -7.11 -6.80 22.87
C GLU A 185 -6.86 -8.12 22.16
N GLY A 186 -5.66 -8.63 22.32
CA GLY A 186 -5.02 -9.86 21.91
C GLY A 186 -5.84 -11.09 21.53
N LYS A 187 -7.02 -10.92 20.97
CA LYS A 187 -7.82 -11.99 20.37
C LYS A 187 -7.40 -12.14 18.92
N HIS A 188 -6.33 -12.90 18.71
CA HIS A 188 -5.94 -13.38 17.40
C HIS A 188 -7.07 -14.18 16.78
N THR A 189 -7.76 -13.60 15.82
CA THR A 189 -8.52 -14.40 14.87
C THR A 189 -7.59 -14.83 13.74
N LEU A 190 -7.87 -15.95 13.08
CA LEU A 190 -7.14 -16.47 11.92
C LEU A 190 -7.08 -15.49 10.72
N THR A 191 -7.68 -14.34 10.82
CA THR A 191 -7.88 -13.34 9.77
C THR A 191 -7.08 -12.04 9.98
N GLY A 192 -6.06 -12.07 10.84
CA GLY A 192 -5.22 -10.90 11.13
C GLY A 192 -5.68 -10.12 12.36
N PRO A 193 -5.05 -8.98 12.62
CA PRO A 193 -5.40 -8.17 13.79
C PRO A 193 -6.86 -7.75 13.71
N ASN A 194 -7.61 -7.99 14.78
CA ASN A 194 -8.94 -7.40 14.97
C ASN A 194 -8.76 -5.89 15.16
N ALA A 195 -8.50 -5.20 14.06
CA ALA A 195 -8.46 -3.77 14.06
C ALA A 195 -9.90 -3.30 13.92
N SER A 196 -10.46 -2.74 14.95
CA SER A 196 -11.67 -1.92 14.91
C SER A 196 -11.26 -0.45 14.90
N GLY A 197 -12.18 0.46 14.63
CA GLY A 197 -11.94 1.89 14.78
C GLY A 197 -11.38 2.60 13.55
N PHE A 198 -11.49 2.01 12.37
CA PHE A 198 -11.15 2.69 11.11
C PHE A 198 -12.30 3.52 10.51
N GLU A 199 -13.46 3.58 11.16
CA GLU A 199 -14.61 4.37 10.70
C GLU A 199 -14.25 5.85 10.50
N ASP A 200 -13.31 6.35 11.30
CA ASP A 200 -12.82 7.73 11.22
C ASP A 200 -12.11 8.08 9.91
N LEU A 201 -11.74 7.08 9.09
CA LEU A 201 -11.29 7.34 7.70
C LEU A 201 -12.35 8.07 6.88
N SER A 202 -13.63 7.90 7.20
CA SER A 202 -14.74 8.64 6.57
C SER A 202 -14.68 10.15 6.81
N LYS A 203 -13.96 10.61 7.84
CA LYS A 203 -13.75 12.04 8.16
C LYS A 203 -12.68 12.71 7.33
N LEU A 204 -11.92 11.95 6.51
CA LEU A 204 -10.91 12.52 5.62
C LEU A 204 -11.55 13.48 4.62
N LYS A 205 -11.02 14.70 4.54
CA LYS A 205 -11.51 15.71 3.61
C LYS A 205 -11.23 15.28 2.16
N PRO A 206 -12.15 15.56 1.23
CA PRO A 206 -11.97 15.25 -0.18
C PRO A 206 -10.76 15.97 -0.78
N VAL A 207 -9.99 15.24 -1.61
CA VAL A 207 -8.77 15.72 -2.26
C VAL A 207 -8.91 15.63 -3.77
N SER A 208 -8.37 16.61 -4.50
CA SER A 208 -8.22 16.58 -5.95
C SER A 208 -6.74 16.49 -6.31
N LEU A 209 -6.35 15.44 -7.04
CA LEU A 209 -4.98 15.26 -7.48
C LEU A 209 -4.70 16.03 -8.79
N LYS A 210 -3.49 16.59 -8.89
CA LYS A 210 -2.95 17.03 -10.17
C LYS A 210 -2.37 15.82 -10.89
N THR A 211 -2.67 15.72 -12.18
CA THR A 211 -2.22 14.61 -13.04
C THR A 211 -1.44 15.16 -14.21
N LYS A 212 -0.32 14.52 -14.54
CA LYS A 212 0.44 14.75 -15.76
C LYS A 212 0.64 13.40 -16.43
N LEU A 213 0.34 13.31 -17.70
CA LEU A 213 0.42 12.10 -18.47
C LEU A 213 1.45 12.27 -19.58
N ASN A 214 2.24 11.25 -19.80
CA ASN A 214 3.18 11.13 -20.91
C ASN A 214 3.01 9.74 -21.53
N VAL A 215 2.78 9.69 -22.82
CA VAL A 215 2.61 8.44 -23.57
C VAL A 215 3.83 8.23 -24.43
N SER A 216 4.42 7.08 -24.33
CA SER A 216 5.51 6.61 -25.17
C SER A 216 5.28 5.12 -25.46
N GLY A 217 6.05 4.55 -26.35
CA GLY A 217 5.97 3.13 -26.61
C GLY A 217 6.22 2.84 -28.07
N LYS A 218 6.69 1.65 -28.30
CA LYS A 218 6.99 1.14 -29.63
C LYS A 218 6.50 -0.29 -29.73
N ASP A 219 6.13 -0.68 -30.94
CA ASP A 219 5.85 -2.06 -31.33
C ASP A 219 4.60 -2.65 -30.66
N GLU A 220 4.74 -3.61 -29.76
CA GLU A 220 3.61 -4.38 -29.23
C GLU A 220 2.95 -3.77 -27.99
N TYR A 221 3.64 -2.84 -27.30
CA TYR A 221 3.19 -2.28 -26.03
C TYR A 221 3.22 -0.75 -26.03
N GLN A 222 2.21 -0.16 -25.44
CA GLN A 222 2.18 1.26 -25.06
C GLN A 222 2.67 1.39 -23.62
N ILE A 223 3.59 2.33 -23.41
CA ILE A 223 4.08 2.70 -22.07
C ILE A 223 3.51 4.08 -21.76
N VAL A 224 2.78 4.15 -20.66
CA VAL A 224 2.17 5.38 -20.17
C VAL A 224 2.76 5.71 -18.80
N GLU A 225 3.28 6.92 -18.66
CA GLU A 225 3.73 7.45 -17.38
C GLU A 225 2.70 8.45 -16.86
N ILE A 226 2.17 8.22 -15.69
CA ILE A 226 1.26 9.13 -15.01
C ILE A 226 1.91 9.63 -13.75
N GLU A 227 2.18 10.94 -13.69
CA GLU A 227 2.60 11.61 -12.47
C GLU A 227 1.37 12.16 -11.74
N LEU A 228 1.21 11.75 -10.49
CA LEU A 228 0.16 12.20 -9.59
C LEU A 228 0.76 13.06 -8.49
N LYS A 229 0.20 14.24 -8.26
CA LYS A 229 0.63 15.13 -7.16
C LYS A 229 -0.55 15.46 -6.26
N ASN A 230 -0.34 15.35 -4.96
CA ASN A 230 -1.27 15.84 -3.95
C ASN A 230 -0.95 17.31 -3.57
N PRO A 231 -1.66 18.30 -4.10
CA PRO A 231 -1.40 19.70 -3.78
C PRO A 231 -2.12 20.17 -2.51
N SER A 232 -2.91 19.31 -1.87
CA SER A 232 -3.75 19.67 -0.73
C SER A 232 -2.99 19.56 0.59
N SER A 233 -3.59 20.04 1.67
CA SER A 233 -3.11 19.86 3.05
C SER A 233 -3.61 18.58 3.70
N THR A 234 -4.35 17.73 2.97
CA THR A 234 -4.91 16.47 3.44
C THR A 234 -4.31 15.32 2.66
N ILE A 235 -4.04 14.21 3.30
CA ILE A 235 -3.58 12.98 2.64
C ILE A 235 -4.58 12.54 1.56
N ALA A 236 -4.07 12.14 0.40
CA ALA A 236 -4.84 11.40 -0.59
C ALA A 236 -4.69 9.90 -0.27
N PHE A 237 -5.71 9.32 0.35
CA PHE A 237 -5.65 7.98 0.86
C PHE A 237 -6.16 6.97 -0.16
N PHE A 238 -5.38 5.90 -0.36
CA PHE A 238 -5.71 4.72 -1.13
C PHE A 238 -6.07 5.04 -2.59
N VAL A 239 -5.16 5.70 -3.29
CA VAL A 239 -5.31 6.15 -4.69
C VAL A 239 -5.26 4.97 -5.63
N GLN A 240 -6.27 4.83 -6.47
CA GLN A 240 -6.38 3.84 -7.53
C GLN A 240 -6.33 4.51 -8.90
N LEU A 241 -5.54 3.93 -9.81
CA LEU A 241 -5.50 4.21 -11.24
C LEU A 241 -6.15 3.07 -12.01
N GLN A 242 -6.94 3.41 -13.04
CA GLN A 242 -7.50 2.45 -13.97
C GLN A 242 -7.46 3.02 -15.40
N TYR A 243 -7.21 2.16 -16.37
CA TYR A 243 -7.42 2.45 -17.77
C TYR A 243 -8.70 1.76 -18.23
N LEU A 244 -9.68 2.52 -18.69
CA LEU A 244 -11.00 2.02 -19.08
C LEU A 244 -11.24 2.21 -20.58
N ASP A 245 -11.95 1.28 -21.18
CA ASP A 245 -12.45 1.39 -22.55
C ASP A 245 -13.70 2.30 -22.66
N GLU A 246 -14.24 2.42 -23.85
CA GLU A 246 -15.44 3.21 -24.13
C GLU A 246 -16.70 2.73 -23.39
N ASN A 247 -16.74 1.48 -22.94
CA ASN A 247 -17.83 0.88 -22.19
C ASN A 247 -17.63 1.03 -20.68
N GLY A 248 -16.48 1.59 -20.25
CA GLY A 248 -16.10 1.70 -18.85
C GLY A 248 -15.53 0.41 -18.26
N CYS A 249 -15.16 -0.55 -19.10
CA CYS A 249 -14.49 -1.78 -18.67
C CYS A 249 -12.97 -1.59 -18.60
N PRO A 250 -12.28 -2.19 -17.62
CA PRO A 250 -10.82 -2.11 -17.55
C PRO A 250 -10.15 -2.71 -18.79
N VAL A 251 -9.20 -1.98 -19.39
CA VAL A 251 -8.37 -2.46 -20.49
C VAL A 251 -7.33 -3.45 -19.96
N ARG A 252 -7.32 -4.65 -20.51
CA ARG A 252 -6.46 -5.75 -20.05
C ARG A 252 -5.72 -6.45 -21.20
N PRO A 253 -4.49 -6.91 -20.97
CA PRO A 253 -3.71 -6.70 -19.74
C PRO A 253 -3.18 -5.26 -19.63
N SER A 254 -3.16 -4.71 -18.43
CA SER A 254 -2.49 -3.46 -18.09
C SER A 254 -1.69 -3.66 -16.81
N PHE A 255 -0.37 -3.44 -16.88
CA PHE A 255 0.56 -3.67 -15.78
C PHE A 255 1.01 -2.32 -15.21
N TYR A 256 0.63 -2.07 -13.97
CA TYR A 256 0.98 -0.84 -13.25
C TYR A 256 2.18 -1.11 -12.33
N THR A 257 3.14 -0.20 -12.30
CA THR A 257 4.28 -0.32 -11.36
C THR A 257 3.86 -0.15 -9.90
N ASP A 258 2.74 0.54 -9.64
CA ASP A 258 2.12 0.64 -8.32
C ASP A 258 0.66 1.08 -8.46
N ASN A 259 -0.15 0.71 -7.46
CA ASN A 259 -1.56 1.12 -7.37
C ASN A 259 -2.03 1.04 -5.91
N PHE A 260 -3.18 1.62 -5.58
CA PHE A 260 -3.75 1.64 -4.22
C PHE A 260 -2.80 2.23 -3.18
N PHE A 261 -2.01 3.22 -3.55
CA PHE A 261 -1.06 3.91 -2.70
C PHE A 261 -1.65 5.18 -2.06
N SER A 262 -0.94 5.77 -1.10
CA SER A 262 -1.34 7.03 -0.48
C SER A 262 -0.29 8.10 -0.69
N LEU A 263 -0.73 9.36 -0.83
CA LEU A 263 0.13 10.52 -1.00
C LEU A 263 -0.09 11.51 0.14
N LEU A 264 0.93 11.77 0.93
CA LEU A 264 0.92 12.84 1.92
C LEU A 264 0.81 14.22 1.24
N PRO A 265 0.45 15.29 1.98
CA PRO A 265 0.44 16.63 1.45
C PRO A 265 1.76 17.01 0.77
N GLY A 266 1.65 17.49 -0.47
CA GLY A 266 2.80 17.89 -1.29
C GLY A 266 3.52 16.75 -2.02
N GLU A 267 3.29 15.49 -1.68
CA GLU A 267 3.94 14.36 -2.34
C GLU A 267 3.48 14.18 -3.80
N SER A 268 4.40 13.66 -4.59
CA SER A 268 4.14 13.21 -5.97
C SER A 268 4.56 11.75 -6.11
N LYS A 269 3.87 11.04 -6.99
CA LYS A 269 4.23 9.68 -7.39
C LYS A 269 4.07 9.52 -8.89
N LYS A 270 5.05 8.87 -9.50
CA LYS A 270 5.04 8.46 -10.90
C LYS A 270 4.67 6.98 -10.95
N VAL A 271 3.67 6.66 -11.75
CA VAL A 271 3.26 5.28 -12.04
C VAL A 271 3.48 5.06 -13.54
N THR A 272 4.19 3.99 -13.86
CA THR A 272 4.36 3.53 -15.23
C THR A 272 3.36 2.40 -15.49
N ILE A 273 2.66 2.49 -16.60
CA ILE A 273 1.68 1.50 -17.02
C ILE A 273 2.12 0.95 -18.37
N GLU A 274 2.15 -0.36 -18.49
CA GLU A 274 2.38 -1.09 -19.72
C GLU A 274 1.07 -1.77 -20.14
N THR A 275 0.61 -1.51 -21.36
CA THR A 275 -0.58 -2.14 -21.91
C THR A 275 -0.34 -2.58 -23.35
N SER A 276 -0.94 -3.69 -23.78
CA SER A 276 -0.76 -4.22 -25.13
C SER A 276 -1.44 -3.34 -26.17
N ASN A 277 -0.72 -2.96 -27.23
CA ASN A 277 -1.26 -2.19 -28.35
C ASN A 277 -2.41 -2.89 -29.08
N LYS A 278 -2.46 -4.22 -29.04
CA LYS A 278 -3.53 -5.02 -29.63
C LYS A 278 -4.89 -4.84 -28.94
N ASN A 279 -4.88 -4.42 -27.69
CA ASN A 279 -6.06 -4.29 -26.84
C ASN A 279 -6.42 -2.83 -26.53
N LEU A 280 -5.78 -1.88 -27.19
CA LEU A 280 -6.10 -0.47 -27.00
C LEU A 280 -7.52 -0.17 -27.50
N PRO A 281 -8.36 0.45 -26.66
CA PRO A 281 -9.69 0.87 -27.09
C PRO A 281 -9.61 2.05 -28.07
N LYS A 282 -10.64 2.22 -28.88
CA LYS A 282 -10.77 3.37 -29.80
C LYS A 282 -10.81 4.70 -29.06
N SER A 283 -11.41 4.71 -27.87
CA SER A 283 -11.49 5.87 -26.98
C SER A 283 -11.36 5.43 -25.53
N GLY A 284 -10.13 5.17 -25.12
CA GLY A 284 -9.81 4.84 -23.72
C GLY A 284 -9.68 6.08 -22.86
N LYS A 285 -9.99 5.93 -21.58
CA LYS A 285 -9.82 6.98 -20.58
C LYS A 285 -9.11 6.47 -19.34
N TRP A 286 -8.26 7.31 -18.78
CA TRP A 286 -7.65 7.10 -17.48
C TRP A 286 -8.58 7.59 -16.39
N VAL A 287 -8.69 6.81 -15.33
CA VAL A 287 -9.46 7.16 -14.14
C VAL A 287 -8.54 7.14 -12.94
N VAL A 288 -8.53 8.24 -12.21
CA VAL A 288 -7.93 8.35 -10.88
C VAL A 288 -9.06 8.49 -9.87
N LYS A 289 -9.04 7.67 -8.83
CA LYS A 289 -9.98 7.71 -7.69
C LYS A 289 -9.26 7.25 -6.42
N GLY A 290 -9.92 7.30 -5.29
CA GLY A 290 -9.40 6.81 -4.02
C GLY A 290 -10.43 7.01 -2.91
N TRP A 291 -10.09 6.64 -1.68
CA TRP A 291 -11.05 6.76 -0.58
C TRP A 291 -11.61 8.18 -0.42
N ASN A 292 -10.72 9.16 -0.28
CA ASN A 292 -11.09 10.57 -0.19
C ASN A 292 -10.65 11.36 -1.44
N VAL A 293 -10.30 10.69 -2.53
CA VAL A 293 -9.86 11.33 -3.78
C VAL A 293 -11.05 11.48 -4.71
N LYS A 294 -11.34 12.72 -5.13
CA LYS A 294 -12.36 13.01 -6.12
C LYS A 294 -12.01 12.31 -7.43
N LYS A 295 -12.96 11.50 -7.92
CA LYS A 295 -12.81 10.82 -9.20
C LYS A 295 -12.50 11.83 -10.29
N LYS A 296 -11.46 11.58 -11.08
CA LYS A 296 -11.07 12.36 -12.23
C LYS A 296 -10.84 11.45 -13.41
N GLU A 297 -11.44 11.81 -14.55
CA GLU A 297 -11.25 11.12 -15.82
C GLU A 297 -10.44 12.05 -16.74
N PHE A 298 -9.54 11.47 -17.53
CA PHE A 298 -8.72 12.20 -18.48
C PHE A 298 -8.29 11.27 -19.64
N ASN A 299 -8.07 11.83 -20.80
CA ASN A 299 -7.67 11.11 -22.02
C ASN A 299 -6.17 11.26 -22.27
N ASN A 300 -5.64 10.44 -23.16
CA ASN A 300 -4.29 10.54 -23.69
C ASN A 300 -4.05 11.88 -24.38
#